data_4e41d787ba177ddddb7f61d3d621875f
#
_entry.id   4e41d787ba177ddddb7f61d3d621875f
#
_cell.length_a   1.000
_cell.length_b   1.000
_cell.length_c   1.000
_cell.angle_alpha   90.00
_cell.angle_beta   90.00
_cell.angle_gamma   90.00
#
_symmetry.space_group_name_H-M   'P 1'
#
loop_
_entity.id
_entity.type
_entity.pdbx_description
1 polymer ?
#
loop_
_entity_poly.entity_id
_entity_poly.type
_entity_poly.pdbx_seq_one_letter_code
_entity_poly.pdbx_strand_id
1 'polypeptide(L)'
;MTTTIKGFFLDLAGTIVNTYDADFLAYRDAIKEVTGIVVDRDAFMSTNGMEMRQKLEILAPGTTSEQADKIAAGKKKFYKNHIHTTIPNETLLAFMIDMAEHHKIALVTTAKQQNAETVLEKYGISDLFDVKVFGDGVAYAKPHPESYLKALELSGLEASEVLAFEDSKSGLDSAHAAGIKTIHVRNFA
;
A
#
# COMPACT_ATOMS: atom_id res chain seq x y z
N MET A 1 29.71 -6.84 -15.04
CA MET A 1 29.11 -5.64 -15.62
C MET A 1 28.35 -4.92 -14.53
N THR A 2 28.61 -3.63 -14.33
CA THR A 2 27.85 -2.80 -13.40
C THR A 2 26.50 -2.46 -14.05
N THR A 3 25.40 -2.96 -13.49
CA THR A 3 24.05 -2.61 -13.99
C THR A 3 23.69 -1.23 -13.46
N THR A 4 23.31 -0.33 -14.35
CA THR A 4 22.84 1.01 -13.97
C THR A 4 21.37 0.91 -13.60
N ILE A 5 20.97 1.51 -12.46
CA ILE A 5 19.55 1.64 -12.07
C ILE A 5 18.89 2.62 -13.03
N LYS A 6 17.74 2.24 -13.57
CA LYS A 6 16.93 3.03 -14.50
C LYS A 6 15.53 3.31 -13.97
N GLY A 7 15.12 2.64 -12.87
CA GLY A 7 13.83 2.86 -12.28
C GLY A 7 13.75 2.56 -10.79
N PHE A 8 12.78 3.21 -10.15
CA PHE A 8 12.47 3.05 -8.73
C PHE A 8 11.01 2.63 -8.60
N PHE A 9 10.79 1.50 -7.92
CA PHE A 9 9.45 0.98 -7.65
C PHE A 9 9.14 1.17 -6.16
N LEU A 10 8.00 1.77 -5.85
CA LEU A 10 7.67 2.19 -4.50
C LEU A 10 6.35 1.57 -4.05
N ASP A 11 6.35 0.96 -2.88
CA ASP A 11 5.10 0.73 -2.16
C ASP A 11 4.53 2.06 -1.64
N LEU A 12 3.23 2.07 -1.32
CA LEU A 12 2.54 3.26 -0.85
C LEU A 12 2.49 3.35 0.68
N ALA A 13 1.82 2.38 1.30
CA ALA A 13 1.42 2.43 2.70
C ALA A 13 2.56 2.01 3.64
N GLY A 14 3.10 2.92 4.42
CA GLY A 14 4.28 2.68 5.27
C GLY A 14 5.61 2.98 4.56
N THR A 15 5.59 3.20 3.24
CA THR A 15 6.76 3.55 2.44
C THR A 15 6.75 5.01 2.01
N ILE A 16 5.83 5.42 1.14
CA ILE A 16 5.70 6.82 0.70
C ILE A 16 4.85 7.62 1.68
N VAL A 17 3.79 7.01 2.21
CA VAL A 17 2.85 7.65 3.12
C VAL A 17 2.50 6.68 4.25
N ASN A 18 2.64 7.12 5.49
CA ASN A 18 2.10 6.39 6.63
C ASN A 18 0.57 6.54 6.63
N THR A 19 -0.15 5.45 6.41
CA THR A 19 -1.61 5.40 6.33
C THR A 19 -2.23 4.65 7.52
N TYR A 20 -1.44 4.18 8.47
CA TYR A 20 -1.89 3.28 9.53
C TYR A 20 -3.03 3.86 10.37
N ASP A 21 -2.96 5.13 10.73
CA ASP A 21 -4.02 5.79 11.52
C ASP A 21 -5.30 5.93 10.72
N ALA A 22 -5.22 6.31 9.45
CA ALA A 22 -6.39 6.41 8.57
C ALA A 22 -7.06 5.05 8.38
N ASP A 23 -6.28 3.99 8.20
CA ASP A 23 -6.79 2.62 8.08
C ASP A 23 -7.44 2.15 9.38
N PHE A 24 -6.78 2.34 10.52
CA PHE A 24 -7.31 1.99 11.84
C PHE A 24 -8.67 2.68 12.11
N LEU A 25 -8.70 3.99 11.95
CA LEU A 25 -9.91 4.78 12.21
C LEU A 25 -11.04 4.39 11.25
N ALA A 26 -10.74 4.12 10.00
CA ALA A 26 -11.73 3.66 9.02
C ALA A 26 -12.32 2.28 9.37
N TYR A 27 -11.49 1.33 9.78
CA TYR A 27 -11.97 0.02 10.23
C TYR A 27 -12.76 0.13 11.52
N ARG A 28 -12.26 0.88 12.51
CA ARG A 28 -12.94 1.11 13.79
C ARG A 28 -14.36 1.64 13.58
N ASP A 29 -14.49 2.67 12.76
CA ASP A 29 -15.78 3.34 12.54
C ASP A 29 -16.72 2.46 11.71
N ALA A 30 -16.23 1.74 10.70
CA ALA A 30 -17.04 0.83 9.90
C ALA A 30 -17.51 -0.39 10.70
N ILE A 31 -16.66 -1.00 11.52
CA ILE A 31 -17.02 -2.12 12.38
C ILE A 31 -18.04 -1.66 13.42
N LYS A 32 -17.78 -0.51 14.06
CA LYS A 32 -18.71 0.05 15.07
C LYS A 32 -20.09 0.33 14.48
N GLU A 33 -20.17 0.90 13.27
CA GLU A 33 -21.45 1.21 12.60
C GLU A 33 -22.28 -0.05 12.35
N VAL A 34 -21.64 -1.17 11.98
CA VAL A 34 -22.34 -2.39 11.57
C VAL A 34 -22.58 -3.36 12.74
N THR A 35 -21.65 -3.44 13.69
CA THR A 35 -21.68 -4.47 14.75
C THR A 35 -21.83 -3.89 16.16
N GLY A 36 -21.62 -2.60 16.36
CA GLY A 36 -21.52 -1.96 17.66
C GLY A 36 -20.20 -2.19 18.39
N ILE A 37 -19.29 -3.03 17.85
CA ILE A 37 -17.99 -3.34 18.45
C ILE A 37 -17.03 -2.16 18.26
N VAL A 38 -16.37 -1.75 19.33
CA VAL A 38 -15.29 -0.75 19.29
C VAL A 38 -13.94 -1.47 19.22
N VAL A 39 -13.27 -1.33 18.09
CA VAL A 39 -11.97 -1.97 17.86
C VAL A 39 -10.87 -1.24 18.62
N ASP A 40 -10.06 -1.99 19.34
CA ASP A 40 -8.85 -1.51 20.00
C ASP A 40 -7.71 -1.35 18.98
N ARG A 41 -6.84 -0.35 19.21
CA ARG A 41 -5.73 -0.04 18.30
C ARG A 41 -4.70 -1.17 18.24
N ASP A 42 -4.33 -1.74 19.37
CA ASP A 42 -3.29 -2.78 19.42
C ASP A 42 -3.80 -4.06 18.77
N ALA A 43 -5.09 -4.39 18.99
CA ALA A 43 -5.75 -5.49 18.30
C ALA A 43 -5.74 -5.26 16.77
N PHE A 44 -6.05 -4.04 16.31
CA PHE A 44 -5.97 -3.73 14.88
C PHE A 44 -4.56 -3.88 14.33
N MET A 45 -3.55 -3.34 15.02
CA MET A 45 -2.15 -3.42 14.57
C MET A 45 -1.64 -4.86 14.49
N SER A 46 -2.13 -5.76 15.35
CA SER A 46 -1.79 -7.19 15.28
C SER A 46 -2.29 -7.88 13.99
N THR A 47 -3.23 -7.27 13.29
CA THR A 47 -3.79 -7.80 12.03
C THR A 47 -3.12 -7.25 10.77
N ASN A 48 -2.03 -6.48 10.89
CA ASN A 48 -1.32 -5.93 9.73
C ASN A 48 -0.88 -7.02 8.75
N GLY A 49 -1.11 -6.77 7.46
CA GLY A 49 -0.81 -7.73 6.39
C GLY A 49 -1.89 -8.81 6.17
N MET A 50 -2.90 -8.91 7.03
CA MET A 50 -4.00 -9.85 6.85
C MET A 50 -5.05 -9.31 5.88
N GLU A 51 -5.73 -10.23 5.18
CA GLU A 51 -6.91 -9.87 4.40
C GLU A 51 -8.08 -9.47 5.28
N MET A 52 -9.01 -8.69 4.73
CA MET A 52 -10.13 -8.13 5.49
C MET A 52 -10.96 -9.19 6.24
N ARG A 53 -11.25 -10.34 5.63
CA ARG A 53 -12.03 -11.39 6.30
C ARG A 53 -11.31 -11.95 7.51
N GLN A 54 -10.01 -12.20 7.41
CA GLN A 54 -9.17 -12.64 8.52
C GLN A 54 -9.09 -11.58 9.63
N LYS A 55 -8.97 -10.29 9.25
CA LYS A 55 -9.02 -9.19 10.23
C LYS A 55 -10.34 -9.20 11.01
N LEU A 56 -11.47 -9.40 10.33
CA LEU A 56 -12.79 -9.39 10.98
C LEU A 56 -12.99 -10.57 11.94
N GLU A 57 -12.39 -11.72 11.69
CA GLU A 57 -12.41 -12.84 12.63
C GLU A 57 -11.78 -12.48 13.99
N ILE A 58 -10.78 -11.59 13.98
CA ILE A 58 -10.09 -11.12 15.20
C ILE A 58 -10.78 -9.90 15.79
N LEU A 59 -11.10 -8.90 14.96
CA LEU A 59 -11.57 -7.59 15.39
C LEU A 59 -13.07 -7.53 15.70
N ALA A 60 -13.85 -8.41 15.07
CA ALA A 60 -15.30 -8.49 15.22
C ALA A 60 -15.77 -9.94 15.01
N PRO A 61 -15.42 -10.88 15.92
CA PRO A 61 -15.76 -12.29 15.78
C PRO A 61 -17.27 -12.47 15.65
N GLY A 62 -17.67 -13.42 14.79
CA GLY A 62 -19.09 -13.68 14.49
C GLY A 62 -19.70 -12.77 13.42
N THR A 63 -18.91 -11.92 12.78
CA THR A 63 -19.37 -11.09 11.64
C THR A 63 -19.85 -11.98 10.50
N THR A 64 -21.10 -11.78 10.06
CA THR A 64 -21.66 -12.50 8.89
C THR A 64 -21.08 -11.97 7.58
N SER A 65 -21.24 -12.73 6.49
CA SER A 65 -20.80 -12.26 5.16
C SER A 65 -21.49 -10.95 4.74
N GLU A 66 -22.79 -10.78 5.02
CA GLU A 66 -23.51 -9.54 4.74
C GLU A 66 -22.95 -8.36 5.55
N GLN A 67 -22.65 -8.58 6.83
CA GLN A 67 -22.01 -7.56 7.67
C GLN A 67 -20.60 -7.21 7.17
N ALA A 68 -19.81 -8.19 6.75
CA ALA A 68 -18.48 -7.96 6.19
C ALA A 68 -18.54 -7.08 4.94
N ASP A 69 -19.52 -7.30 4.06
CA ASP A 69 -19.73 -6.48 2.86
C ASP A 69 -20.11 -5.03 3.23
N LYS A 70 -20.97 -4.85 4.24
CA LYS A 70 -21.32 -3.51 4.77
C LYS A 70 -20.10 -2.82 5.41
N ILE A 71 -19.28 -3.56 6.16
CA ILE A 71 -18.04 -3.03 6.73
C ILE A 71 -17.06 -2.62 5.62
N ALA A 72 -16.93 -3.42 4.54
CA ALA A 72 -16.09 -3.07 3.39
C ALA A 72 -16.51 -1.76 2.73
N ALA A 73 -17.81 -1.59 2.52
CA ALA A 73 -18.37 -0.36 1.95
C ALA A 73 -18.19 0.84 2.90
N GLY A 74 -18.47 0.64 4.20
CA GLY A 74 -18.28 1.66 5.23
C GLY A 74 -16.82 2.08 5.38
N LYS A 75 -15.89 1.13 5.41
CA LYS A 75 -14.44 1.38 5.48
C LYS A 75 -13.98 2.33 4.38
N LYS A 76 -14.45 2.14 3.16
CA LYS A 76 -14.12 3.00 2.02
C LYS A 76 -14.59 4.45 2.23
N LYS A 77 -15.81 4.63 2.76
CA LYS A 77 -16.37 5.95 3.12
C LYS A 77 -15.56 6.61 4.24
N PHE A 78 -15.31 5.88 5.32
CA PHE A 78 -14.61 6.39 6.50
C PHE A 78 -13.12 6.66 6.22
N TYR A 79 -12.47 5.90 5.34
CA TYR A 79 -11.08 6.15 4.96
C TYR A 79 -10.89 7.57 4.40
N LYS A 80 -11.80 8.04 3.55
CA LYS A 80 -11.77 9.42 3.05
C LYS A 80 -11.90 10.46 4.17
N ASN A 81 -12.72 10.19 5.19
CA ASN A 81 -12.89 11.09 6.32
C ASN A 81 -11.62 11.18 7.18
N HIS A 82 -10.85 10.10 7.25
CA HIS A 82 -9.64 10.01 8.06
C HIS A 82 -8.34 10.22 7.28
N ILE A 83 -8.41 10.53 5.99
CA ILE A 83 -7.23 10.77 5.15
C ILE A 83 -6.32 11.88 5.69
N HIS A 84 -6.85 12.80 6.49
CA HIS A 84 -6.10 13.87 7.13
C HIS A 84 -5.08 13.38 8.16
N THR A 85 -5.21 12.16 8.67
CA THR A 85 -4.27 11.56 9.62
C THR A 85 -3.06 10.89 8.95
N THR A 86 -3.04 10.79 7.64
CA THR A 86 -1.88 10.23 6.91
C THR A 86 -0.70 11.20 6.95
N ILE A 87 0.52 10.65 7.01
CA ILE A 87 1.78 11.41 7.10
C ILE A 87 2.69 11.01 5.93
N PRO A 88 3.16 11.96 5.11
CA PRO A 88 4.04 11.67 3.98
C PRO A 88 5.48 11.43 4.44
N ASN A 89 6.21 10.59 3.74
CA ASN A 89 7.66 10.48 3.83
C ASN A 89 8.29 11.59 2.96
N GLU A 90 8.38 12.79 3.51
CA GLU A 90 8.84 13.98 2.77
C GLU A 90 10.23 13.78 2.16
N THR A 91 11.14 13.12 2.90
CA THR A 91 12.51 12.86 2.43
C THR A 91 12.51 11.94 1.21
N LEU A 92 11.76 10.84 1.27
CA LEU A 92 11.67 9.90 0.15
C LEU A 92 10.97 10.54 -1.05
N LEU A 93 9.91 11.32 -0.82
CA LEU A 93 9.19 12.02 -1.87
C LEU A 93 10.07 13.05 -2.57
N ALA A 94 10.82 13.87 -1.82
CA ALA A 94 11.75 14.83 -2.40
C ALA A 94 12.82 14.15 -3.26
N PHE A 95 13.38 13.02 -2.77
CA PHE A 95 14.34 12.22 -3.53
C PHE A 95 13.73 11.65 -4.81
N MET A 96 12.49 11.14 -4.75
CA MET A 96 11.83 10.55 -5.94
C MET A 96 11.43 11.60 -6.97
N ILE A 97 11.05 12.80 -6.54
CA ILE A 97 10.76 13.92 -7.46
C ILE A 97 12.02 14.30 -8.25
N ASP A 98 13.17 14.37 -7.59
CA ASP A 98 14.45 14.63 -8.24
C ASP A 98 14.83 13.50 -9.22
N MET A 99 14.65 12.24 -8.79
CA MET A 99 14.98 11.08 -9.63
C MET A 99 14.05 10.91 -10.83
N ALA A 100 12.80 11.39 -10.77
CA ALA A 100 11.83 11.28 -11.87
C ALA A 100 12.25 12.00 -13.15
N GLU A 101 13.19 12.96 -13.08
CA GLU A 101 13.73 13.62 -14.26
C GLU A 101 14.50 12.66 -15.20
N HIS A 102 15.05 11.57 -14.65
CA HIS A 102 15.97 10.69 -15.38
C HIS A 102 15.67 9.19 -15.20
N HIS A 103 14.72 8.85 -14.35
CA HIS A 103 14.39 7.45 -14.00
C HIS A 103 12.88 7.23 -14.09
N LYS A 104 12.49 6.04 -14.43
CA LYS A 104 11.09 5.59 -14.33
C LYS A 104 10.68 5.40 -12.88
N ILE A 105 9.55 5.97 -12.49
CA ILE A 105 8.99 5.78 -11.15
C ILE A 105 7.71 4.95 -11.26
N ALA A 106 7.62 3.85 -10.51
CA ALA A 106 6.42 3.03 -10.46
C ALA A 106 5.86 2.93 -9.04
N LEU A 107 4.54 3.03 -8.92
CA LEU A 107 3.80 2.67 -7.72
C LEU A 107 3.41 1.20 -7.76
N VAL A 108 3.72 0.44 -6.71
CA VAL A 108 3.35 -0.98 -6.59
C VAL A 108 2.73 -1.23 -5.21
N THR A 109 1.42 -1.21 -5.12
CA THR A 109 0.71 -1.26 -3.83
C THR A 109 -0.35 -2.36 -3.76
N THR A 110 -0.59 -2.91 -2.57
CA THR A 110 -1.73 -3.79 -2.30
C THR A 110 -3.04 -3.03 -2.08
N ALA A 111 -2.99 -1.70 -1.95
CA ALA A 111 -4.20 -0.88 -1.84
C ALA A 111 -5.01 -0.95 -3.14
N LYS A 112 -6.34 -0.96 -3.02
CA LYS A 112 -7.23 -0.81 -4.17
C LYS A 112 -7.03 0.57 -4.81
N GLN A 113 -7.17 0.64 -6.12
CA GLN A 113 -6.96 1.85 -6.93
C GLN A 113 -7.58 3.09 -6.27
N GLN A 114 -8.86 3.05 -5.95
CA GLN A 114 -9.57 4.20 -5.40
C GLN A 114 -8.97 4.73 -4.08
N ASN A 115 -8.49 3.83 -3.19
CA ASN A 115 -7.87 4.24 -1.93
C ASN A 115 -6.48 4.83 -2.17
N ALA A 116 -5.69 4.22 -3.04
CA ALA A 116 -4.38 4.71 -3.41
C ALA A 116 -4.48 6.10 -4.06
N GLU A 117 -5.36 6.27 -5.04
CA GLU A 117 -5.60 7.57 -5.72
C GLU A 117 -6.01 8.66 -4.73
N THR A 118 -6.85 8.36 -3.74
CA THR A 118 -7.21 9.33 -2.68
C THR A 118 -5.98 9.85 -1.92
N VAL A 119 -4.98 8.98 -1.68
CA VAL A 119 -3.72 9.38 -1.04
C VAL A 119 -2.85 10.19 -1.99
N LEU A 120 -2.71 9.73 -3.24
CA LEU A 120 -1.90 10.42 -4.26
C LEU A 120 -2.43 11.84 -4.55
N GLU A 121 -3.74 11.99 -4.67
CA GLU A 121 -4.42 13.27 -4.87
C GLU A 121 -4.20 14.22 -3.69
N LYS A 122 -4.34 13.71 -2.45
CA LYS A 122 -4.12 14.53 -1.23
C LYS A 122 -2.75 15.20 -1.23
N TYR A 123 -1.71 14.48 -1.69
CA TYR A 123 -0.34 14.98 -1.68
C TYR A 123 0.12 15.57 -3.03
N GLY A 124 -0.75 15.57 -4.04
CA GLY A 124 -0.42 16.11 -5.37
C GLY A 124 0.69 15.35 -6.09
N ILE A 125 0.80 14.03 -5.82
CA ILE A 125 1.89 13.18 -6.35
C ILE A 125 1.41 12.16 -7.39
N SER A 126 0.20 12.33 -7.91
CA SER A 126 -0.35 11.40 -8.90
C SER A 126 0.49 11.30 -10.17
N ASP A 127 1.05 12.42 -10.61
CA ASP A 127 1.84 12.52 -11.85
C ASP A 127 3.31 12.12 -11.67
N LEU A 128 3.73 11.80 -10.45
CA LEU A 128 5.08 11.31 -10.17
C LEU A 128 5.33 9.93 -10.78
N PHE A 129 4.28 9.13 -10.98
CA PHE A 129 4.40 7.72 -11.35
C PHE A 129 4.12 7.50 -12.83
N ASP A 130 5.12 7.01 -13.60
CA ASP A 130 4.95 6.52 -14.97
C ASP A 130 4.07 5.26 -15.03
N VAL A 131 4.15 4.42 -13.99
CA VAL A 131 3.43 3.14 -13.87
C VAL A 131 2.76 3.05 -12.50
N LYS A 132 1.50 2.58 -12.48
CA LYS A 132 0.77 2.33 -11.23
C LYS A 132 0.18 0.93 -11.26
N VAL A 133 0.56 0.10 -10.30
CA VAL A 133 0.02 -1.25 -10.09
C VAL A 133 -0.70 -1.27 -8.74
N PHE A 134 -2.01 -1.47 -8.78
CA PHE A 134 -2.89 -1.50 -7.62
C PHE A 134 -3.28 -2.92 -7.25
N GLY A 135 -3.70 -3.14 -6.00
CA GLY A 135 -4.05 -4.45 -5.48
C GLY A 135 -5.24 -5.12 -6.19
N ASP A 136 -6.18 -4.35 -6.73
CA ASP A 136 -7.29 -4.86 -7.55
C ASP A 136 -6.94 -5.03 -9.03
N GLY A 137 -5.72 -4.73 -9.42
CA GLY A 137 -5.17 -4.95 -10.76
C GLY A 137 -4.36 -6.25 -10.92
N VAL A 138 -4.26 -7.09 -9.88
CA VAL A 138 -3.52 -8.35 -9.86
C VAL A 138 -4.36 -9.48 -9.27
N ALA A 139 -4.06 -10.73 -9.66
CA ALA A 139 -4.77 -11.90 -9.13
C ALA A 139 -4.25 -12.29 -7.75
N TYR A 140 -2.95 -12.14 -7.50
CA TYR A 140 -2.30 -12.52 -6.25
C TYR A 140 -1.61 -11.33 -5.60
N ALA A 141 -1.99 -11.04 -4.35
CA ALA A 141 -1.38 -9.99 -3.55
C ALA A 141 0.05 -10.37 -3.09
N LYS A 142 0.84 -9.38 -2.68
CA LYS A 142 2.12 -9.60 -1.98
C LYS A 142 1.91 -10.58 -0.79
N PRO A 143 2.77 -11.59 -0.59
CA PRO A 143 4.15 -11.72 -1.09
C PRO A 143 4.30 -12.35 -2.49
N HIS A 144 3.20 -12.65 -3.22
CA HIS A 144 3.32 -13.14 -4.59
C HIS A 144 3.98 -12.07 -5.48
N PRO A 145 4.89 -12.42 -6.42
CA PRO A 145 5.64 -11.45 -7.21
C PRO A 145 4.85 -10.72 -8.30
N GLU A 146 3.59 -11.09 -8.54
CA GLU A 146 2.79 -10.64 -9.68
C GLU A 146 2.74 -9.12 -9.82
N SER A 147 2.56 -8.38 -8.72
CA SER A 147 2.48 -6.92 -8.76
C SER A 147 3.78 -6.28 -9.25
N TYR A 148 4.93 -6.81 -8.82
CA TYR A 148 6.25 -6.33 -9.26
C TYR A 148 6.58 -6.77 -10.68
N LEU A 149 6.25 -8.02 -11.06
CA LEU A 149 6.41 -8.51 -12.44
C LEU A 149 5.59 -7.67 -13.43
N LYS A 150 4.35 -7.32 -13.06
CA LYS A 150 3.50 -6.44 -13.86
C LYS A 150 4.09 -5.03 -13.97
N ALA A 151 4.69 -4.50 -12.91
CA ALA A 151 5.35 -3.20 -12.94
C ALA A 151 6.60 -3.22 -13.86
N LEU A 152 7.38 -4.30 -13.86
CA LEU A 152 8.50 -4.50 -14.80
C LEU A 152 7.99 -4.53 -16.25
N GLU A 153 6.95 -5.30 -16.53
CA GLU A 153 6.35 -5.39 -17.86
C GLU A 153 5.89 -4.00 -18.36
N LEU A 154 5.12 -3.28 -17.55
CA LEU A 154 4.58 -1.98 -17.92
C LEU A 154 5.65 -0.89 -18.05
N SER A 155 6.70 -0.94 -17.26
CA SER A 155 7.83 0.00 -17.35
C SER A 155 8.80 -0.32 -18.48
N GLY A 156 8.82 -1.56 -18.96
CA GLY A 156 9.80 -2.04 -19.93
C GLY A 156 11.20 -2.19 -19.38
N LEU A 157 11.35 -2.33 -18.04
CA LEU A 157 12.64 -2.47 -17.37
C LEU A 157 12.88 -3.92 -16.93
N GLU A 158 14.15 -4.29 -16.90
CA GLU A 158 14.61 -5.55 -16.34
C GLU A 158 14.75 -5.44 -14.80
N ALA A 159 14.52 -6.54 -14.07
CA ALA A 159 14.60 -6.55 -12.60
C ALA A 159 15.96 -6.03 -12.07
N SER A 160 17.04 -6.28 -12.81
CA SER A 160 18.39 -5.82 -12.45
C SER A 160 18.59 -4.31 -12.59
N GLU A 161 17.72 -3.61 -13.32
CA GLU A 161 17.73 -2.17 -13.57
C GLU A 161 16.85 -1.39 -12.59
N VAL A 162 16.17 -2.10 -11.66
CA VAL A 162 15.21 -1.52 -10.74
C VAL A 162 15.67 -1.67 -9.29
N LEU A 163 15.34 -0.66 -8.48
CA LEU A 163 15.46 -0.70 -7.02
C LEU A 163 14.06 -0.45 -6.42
N ALA A 164 13.57 -1.37 -5.59
CA ALA A 164 12.29 -1.23 -4.93
C ALA A 164 12.43 -0.71 -3.49
N PHE A 165 11.48 0.10 -3.06
CA PHE A 165 11.35 0.62 -1.70
C PHE A 165 10.11 0.02 -1.06
N GLU A 166 10.28 -0.62 0.10
CA GLU A 166 9.25 -1.37 0.81
C GLU A 166 9.45 -1.28 2.32
N ASP A 167 8.35 -1.27 3.06
CA ASP A 167 8.36 -1.28 4.53
C ASP A 167 8.00 -2.64 5.14
N SER A 168 7.25 -3.46 4.41
CA SER A 168 6.68 -4.70 4.91
C SER A 168 7.46 -5.93 4.46
N LYS A 169 7.45 -6.99 5.33
CA LYS A 169 8.05 -8.27 4.97
C LYS A 169 7.40 -8.85 3.70
N SER A 170 6.09 -8.77 3.56
CA SER A 170 5.39 -9.30 2.39
C SER A 170 5.78 -8.57 1.10
N GLY A 171 5.99 -7.26 1.18
CA GLY A 171 6.44 -6.46 0.06
C GLY A 171 7.88 -6.76 -0.34
N LEU A 172 8.79 -6.84 0.64
CA LEU A 172 10.18 -7.25 0.41
C LEU A 172 10.26 -8.63 -0.24
N ASP A 173 9.52 -9.62 0.30
CA ASP A 173 9.48 -10.98 -0.24
C ASP A 173 8.95 -10.98 -1.70
N SER A 174 7.92 -10.18 -1.99
CA SER A 174 7.33 -10.04 -3.33
C SER A 174 8.33 -9.46 -4.35
N ALA A 175 9.01 -8.36 -3.98
CA ALA A 175 10.02 -7.74 -4.85
C ALA A 175 11.20 -8.68 -5.08
N HIS A 176 11.69 -9.37 -4.04
CA HIS A 176 12.77 -10.35 -4.17
C HIS A 176 12.36 -11.53 -5.06
N ALA A 177 11.13 -12.03 -4.92
CA ALA A 177 10.63 -13.11 -5.79
C ALA A 177 10.50 -12.68 -7.25
N ALA A 178 10.34 -11.37 -7.52
CA ALA A 178 10.42 -10.78 -8.86
C ALA A 178 11.85 -10.50 -9.33
N GLY A 179 12.89 -10.81 -8.52
CA GLY A 179 14.30 -10.60 -8.85
C GLY A 179 14.79 -9.16 -8.63
N ILE A 180 14.01 -8.31 -7.97
CA ILE A 180 14.31 -6.89 -7.76
C ILE A 180 15.06 -6.72 -6.44
N LYS A 181 16.12 -5.89 -6.43
CA LYS A 181 16.79 -5.45 -5.20
C LYS A 181 15.93 -4.45 -4.44
N THR A 182 15.97 -4.52 -3.11
CA THR A 182 15.11 -3.69 -2.26
C THR A 182 15.87 -2.82 -1.29
N ILE A 183 15.28 -1.67 -0.97
CA ILE A 183 15.60 -0.86 0.21
C ILE A 183 14.43 -1.02 1.19
N HIS A 184 14.75 -1.47 2.41
CA HIS A 184 13.77 -1.57 3.48
C HIS A 184 13.58 -0.19 4.12
N VAL A 185 12.44 0.43 3.86
CA VAL A 185 12.03 1.69 4.50
C VAL A 185 11.55 1.37 5.91
N ARG A 186 12.12 2.02 6.90
CA ARG A 186 11.72 1.84 8.30
C ARG A 186 11.13 3.14 8.83
N ASN A 187 10.22 3.01 9.77
CA ASN A 187 9.46 4.07 10.44
C ASN A 187 9.99 5.49 10.23
N PHE A 188 9.25 6.31 9.53
CA PHE A 188 9.59 7.71 9.24
C PHE A 188 8.60 8.71 9.90
N ALA A 189 7.63 8.18 10.68
CA ALA A 189 6.64 8.97 11.43
C ALA A 189 6.38 8.36 12.80
#